data_8307087165ac42c28d7b868309ef0f89
#
_entry.id   8307087165ac42c28d7b868309ef0f89
#
_cell.length_a   1.000
_cell.length_b   1.000
_cell.length_c   1.000
_cell.angle_alpha   90.00
_cell.angle_beta   90.00
_cell.angle_gamma   90.00
#
_symmetry.space_group_name_H-M   'P 1'
#
loop_
_entity.id
_entity.type
_entity.pdbx_description
1 polymer ?
#
loop_
_entity_poly.entity_id
_entity_poly.type
_entity_poly.pdbx_seq_one_letter_code
_entity_poly.pdbx_strand_id
1 'polypeptide(L)'
;MTAIIISNKENLISPEYQLEECKKLLNYNEEFKIFTTNEIEDFHSDGDFDDFELLLDSDKISKAIIYRFDVICDNYYDLLSYISRIGNYGKFLSCYEEFDSSTEGSKYIYSYFNYLAIKKLNIALMKNLKKHMVIN
;
A
#
# COMPACT_ATOMS: atom_id res chain seq x y z
N MET A 1 -10.95 -10.50 -10.13
CA MET A 1 -10.28 -9.48 -10.97
C MET A 1 -9.05 -8.96 -10.24
N THR A 2 -8.03 -8.65 -10.98
CA THR A 2 -6.79 -8.07 -10.44
C THR A 2 -6.83 -6.55 -10.56
N ALA A 3 -6.42 -5.84 -9.52
CA ALA A 3 -6.25 -4.39 -9.53
C ALA A 3 -4.76 -4.06 -9.65
N ILE A 4 -4.42 -3.15 -10.55
CA ILE A 4 -3.10 -2.54 -10.60
C ILE A 4 -3.27 -1.09 -10.15
N ILE A 5 -2.56 -0.70 -9.09
CA ILE A 5 -2.65 0.64 -8.52
C ILE A 5 -1.37 1.40 -8.86
N ILE A 6 -1.50 2.52 -9.54
CA ILE A 6 -0.39 3.37 -9.94
C ILE A 6 -0.57 4.79 -9.41
N SER A 7 0.54 5.48 -9.20
CA SER A 7 0.53 6.87 -8.74
C SER A 7 1.32 7.75 -9.70
N ASN A 8 0.82 8.96 -9.96
CA ASN A 8 1.53 9.97 -10.74
C ASN A 8 2.20 11.02 -9.87
N LYS A 9 2.45 10.72 -8.60
CA LYS A 9 3.16 11.60 -7.67
C LYS A 9 4.55 11.94 -8.22
N GLU A 10 4.95 13.22 -8.11
CA GLU A 10 6.18 13.74 -8.73
C GLU A 10 7.47 13.03 -8.27
N ASN A 11 7.51 12.57 -7.05
CA ASN A 11 8.71 11.93 -6.48
C ASN A 11 8.79 10.43 -6.74
N LEU A 12 7.83 9.89 -7.46
CA LEU A 12 7.82 8.47 -7.82
C LEU A 12 8.29 8.28 -9.26
N ILE A 13 8.70 7.05 -9.57
CA ILE A 13 9.01 6.66 -10.94
C ILE A 13 7.76 6.84 -11.81
N SER A 14 7.93 7.02 -13.12
CA SER A 14 6.81 7.34 -14.01
C SER A 14 5.67 6.32 -13.92
N PRO A 15 4.41 6.76 -14.07
CA PRO A 15 3.27 5.83 -14.07
C PRO A 15 3.38 4.74 -15.15
N GLU A 16 3.95 5.06 -16.30
CA GLU A 16 4.16 4.10 -17.40
C GLU A 16 5.08 2.97 -16.98
N TYR A 17 6.17 3.30 -16.29
CA TYR A 17 7.12 2.30 -15.79
C TYR A 17 6.47 1.45 -14.70
N GLN A 18 5.74 2.07 -13.77
CA GLN A 18 4.99 1.36 -12.73
C GLN A 18 4.06 0.32 -13.36
N LEU A 19 3.28 0.73 -14.34
CA LEU A 19 2.33 -0.14 -15.02
C LEU A 19 3.03 -1.30 -15.71
N GLU A 20 4.11 -1.02 -16.42
CA GLU A 20 4.88 -2.04 -17.15
C GLU A 20 5.43 -3.10 -16.20
N GLU A 21 5.99 -2.68 -15.07
CA GLU A 21 6.51 -3.60 -14.08
C GLU A 21 5.41 -4.42 -13.40
N CYS A 22 4.28 -3.78 -13.07
CA CYS A 22 3.13 -4.48 -12.49
C CYS A 22 2.56 -5.53 -13.44
N LYS A 23 2.52 -5.24 -14.73
CA LYS A 23 2.01 -6.19 -15.73
C LYS A 23 2.82 -7.47 -15.80
N LYS A 24 4.11 -7.44 -15.45
CA LYS A 24 4.95 -8.63 -15.42
C LYS A 24 4.50 -9.67 -14.39
N LEU A 25 3.72 -9.23 -13.39
CA LEU A 25 3.18 -10.11 -12.35
C LEU A 25 1.82 -10.67 -12.69
N LEU A 26 1.25 -10.33 -13.84
CA LEU A 26 0.00 -10.90 -14.31
C LEU A 26 0.24 -12.28 -14.93
N ASN A 27 -0.72 -13.18 -14.71
CA ASN A 27 -0.75 -14.45 -15.40
C ASN A 27 -1.27 -14.26 -16.84
N TYR A 28 -1.03 -15.24 -17.68
CA TYR A 28 -1.54 -15.20 -19.06
C TYR A 28 -3.07 -15.05 -19.07
N ASN A 29 -3.55 -14.09 -19.86
CA ASN A 29 -4.98 -13.76 -19.97
C ASN A 29 -5.69 -13.37 -18.66
N GLU A 30 -4.93 -12.93 -17.66
CA GLU A 30 -5.52 -12.44 -16.40
C GLU A 30 -6.20 -11.10 -16.63
N GLU A 31 -7.46 -11.01 -16.23
CA GLU A 31 -8.22 -9.77 -16.29
C GLU A 31 -7.73 -8.80 -15.21
N PHE A 32 -7.55 -7.54 -15.58
CA PHE A 32 -7.12 -6.51 -14.64
C PHE A 32 -7.75 -5.17 -14.92
N LYS A 33 -7.82 -4.34 -13.88
CA LYS A 33 -8.25 -2.95 -13.97
C LYS A 33 -7.20 -2.05 -13.35
N ILE A 34 -6.94 -0.90 -13.97
CA ILE A 34 -5.97 0.07 -13.47
C ILE A 34 -6.71 1.12 -12.63
N PHE A 35 -6.17 1.36 -11.43
CA PHE A 35 -6.61 2.44 -10.54
C PHE A 35 -5.46 3.42 -10.38
N THR A 36 -5.76 4.72 -10.37
CA THR A 36 -4.75 5.76 -10.21
C THR A 36 -4.99 6.55 -8.94
N THR A 37 -3.90 7.00 -8.32
CA THR A 37 -3.95 7.95 -7.21
C THR A 37 -3.14 9.17 -7.62
N ASN A 38 -3.64 10.36 -7.34
CA ASN A 38 -2.93 11.59 -7.66
C ASN A 38 -1.94 11.96 -6.56
N GLU A 39 -2.35 11.78 -5.31
CA GLU A 39 -1.52 12.01 -4.14
C GLU A 39 -1.79 10.95 -3.09
N ILE A 40 -0.75 10.55 -2.39
CA ILE A 40 -0.87 9.54 -1.32
C ILE A 40 -1.68 10.10 -0.15
N GLU A 41 -1.52 11.38 0.15
CA GLU A 41 -2.22 12.06 1.25
C GLU A 41 -3.73 12.07 1.05
N ASP A 42 -4.17 12.16 -0.19
CA ASP A 42 -5.59 12.20 -0.57
C ASP A 42 -6.10 10.86 -1.08
N PHE A 43 -5.41 9.79 -0.77
CA PHE A 43 -5.73 8.45 -1.29
C PHE A 43 -7.19 8.07 -1.03
N HIS A 44 -7.73 8.40 0.13
CA HIS A 44 -9.12 8.08 0.49
C HIS A 44 -10.15 8.95 -0.22
N SER A 45 -9.75 10.13 -0.69
CA SER A 45 -10.65 11.04 -1.39
C SER A 45 -10.53 10.98 -2.90
N ASP A 46 -9.64 10.13 -3.41
CA ASP A 46 -9.48 9.87 -4.84
C ASP A 46 -10.65 9.03 -5.34
N GLY A 47 -11.30 9.47 -6.43
CA GLY A 47 -12.45 8.76 -6.98
C GLY A 47 -12.13 7.34 -7.44
N ASP A 48 -10.95 7.13 -8.02
CA ASP A 48 -10.49 5.80 -8.42
C ASP A 48 -10.31 4.89 -7.21
N PHE A 49 -9.86 5.46 -6.10
CA PHE A 49 -9.68 4.68 -4.87
C PHE A 49 -11.03 4.33 -4.24
N ASP A 50 -12.03 5.22 -4.30
CA ASP A 50 -13.37 4.92 -3.83
C ASP A 50 -13.98 3.75 -4.63
N ASP A 51 -13.78 3.74 -5.95
CA ASP A 51 -14.21 2.63 -6.81
C ASP A 51 -13.46 1.35 -6.45
N PHE A 52 -12.17 1.43 -6.16
CA PHE A 52 -11.37 0.30 -5.74
C PHE A 52 -11.89 -0.27 -4.41
N GLU A 53 -12.17 0.58 -3.42
CA GLU A 53 -12.71 0.15 -2.13
C GLU A 53 -14.06 -0.56 -2.28
N LEU A 54 -14.93 -0.03 -3.14
CA LEU A 54 -16.23 -0.64 -3.39
C LEU A 54 -16.08 -2.03 -4.00
N LEU A 55 -15.18 -2.19 -4.97
CA LEU A 55 -14.90 -3.48 -5.58
C LEU A 55 -14.26 -4.46 -4.60
N LEU A 56 -13.39 -3.97 -3.73
CA LEU A 56 -12.77 -4.77 -2.67
C LEU A 56 -13.82 -5.29 -1.69
N ASP A 57 -14.70 -4.42 -1.22
CA ASP A 57 -15.75 -4.75 -0.26
C ASP A 57 -16.79 -5.72 -0.86
N SER A 58 -16.94 -5.76 -2.19
CA SER A 58 -17.84 -6.69 -2.88
C SER A 58 -17.15 -7.98 -3.36
N ASP A 59 -15.94 -8.27 -2.90
CA ASP A 59 -15.13 -9.45 -3.25
C ASP A 59 -14.83 -9.58 -4.74
N LYS A 60 -14.88 -8.48 -5.49
CA LYS A 60 -14.58 -8.51 -6.93
C LYS A 60 -13.10 -8.38 -7.24
N ILE A 61 -12.30 -7.91 -6.29
CA ILE A 61 -10.85 -7.84 -6.43
C ILE A 61 -10.24 -8.94 -5.59
N SER A 62 -9.50 -9.84 -6.25
CA SER A 62 -8.83 -10.98 -5.62
C SER A 62 -7.31 -10.80 -5.53
N LYS A 63 -6.77 -9.80 -6.20
CA LYS A 63 -5.34 -9.52 -6.22
C LYS A 63 -5.11 -8.04 -6.50
N ALA A 64 -4.21 -7.41 -5.76
CA ALA A 64 -3.79 -6.03 -6.00
C ALA A 64 -2.28 -6.00 -6.19
N ILE A 65 -1.81 -5.27 -7.20
CA ILE A 65 -0.40 -5.15 -7.55
C ILE A 65 -0.01 -3.68 -7.53
N ILE A 66 1.09 -3.36 -6.85
CA ILE A 66 1.70 -2.03 -6.88
C ILE A 66 3.17 -2.16 -7.27
N TYR A 67 3.78 -1.06 -7.73
CA TYR A 67 5.21 -1.07 -8.05
C TYR A 67 6.07 -1.09 -6.79
N ARG A 68 5.75 -0.23 -5.82
CA ARG A 68 6.51 -0.05 -4.58
C ARG A 68 5.54 0.42 -3.49
N PHE A 69 5.85 0.13 -2.23
CA PHE A 69 4.96 0.44 -1.11
C PHE A 69 4.58 1.92 -1.03
N ASP A 70 5.48 2.83 -1.42
CA ASP A 70 5.21 4.27 -1.37
C ASP A 70 4.21 4.77 -2.43
N VAL A 71 3.75 3.88 -3.32
CA VAL A 71 2.66 4.21 -4.26
C VAL A 71 1.35 4.46 -3.51
N ILE A 72 1.07 3.68 -2.44
CA ILE A 72 -0.22 3.77 -1.74
C ILE A 72 -0.16 4.58 -0.44
N CYS A 73 1.00 4.70 0.18
CA CYS A 73 1.14 5.46 1.41
C CYS A 73 2.60 5.77 1.71
N ASP A 74 2.84 6.77 2.56
CA ASP A 74 4.18 7.23 2.92
C ASP A 74 4.59 6.84 4.34
N ASN A 75 3.77 6.08 5.06
CA ASN A 75 4.10 5.62 6.40
C ASN A 75 3.70 4.17 6.62
N TYR A 76 4.40 3.50 7.54
CA TYR A 76 4.23 2.08 7.80
C TYR A 76 2.88 1.72 8.41
N TYR A 77 2.32 2.63 9.18
CA TYR A 77 1.04 2.40 9.86
C TYR A 77 -0.09 2.24 8.84
N ASP A 78 -0.19 3.19 7.93
CA ASP A 78 -1.20 3.14 6.86
C ASP A 78 -0.95 1.98 5.90
N LEU A 79 0.33 1.69 5.60
CA LEU A 79 0.70 0.57 4.76
C LEU A 79 0.17 -0.75 5.33
N LEU A 80 0.39 -1.00 6.62
CA LEU A 80 -0.10 -2.21 7.27
C LEU A 80 -1.62 -2.32 7.21
N SER A 81 -2.31 -1.20 7.40
CA SER A 81 -3.77 -1.15 7.30
C SER A 81 -4.25 -1.57 5.91
N TYR A 82 -3.65 -1.03 4.85
CA TYR A 82 -4.00 -1.37 3.47
C TYR A 82 -3.67 -2.82 3.13
N ILE A 83 -2.48 -3.30 3.48
CA ILE A 83 -2.08 -4.68 3.21
C ILE A 83 -3.01 -5.65 3.93
N SER A 84 -3.33 -5.38 5.18
CA SER A 84 -4.22 -6.22 5.96
C SER A 84 -5.62 -6.27 5.36
N ARG A 85 -6.14 -5.13 4.96
CA ARG A 85 -7.46 -5.01 4.34
C ARG A 85 -7.53 -5.76 3.02
N ILE A 86 -6.55 -5.54 2.14
CA ILE A 86 -6.48 -6.22 0.86
C ILE A 86 -6.24 -7.72 1.05
N GLY A 87 -5.36 -8.08 1.98
CA GLY A 87 -5.02 -9.47 2.28
C GLY A 87 -6.21 -10.30 2.76
N ASN A 88 -7.20 -9.68 3.40
CA ASN A 88 -8.42 -10.35 3.82
C ASN A 88 -9.29 -10.81 2.64
N TYR A 89 -9.15 -10.16 1.48
CA TYR A 89 -9.93 -10.45 0.28
C TYR A 89 -9.12 -11.16 -0.81
N GLY A 90 -7.79 -11.17 -0.70
CA GLY A 90 -6.96 -11.79 -1.73
C GLY A 90 -5.47 -11.59 -1.51
N LYS A 91 -4.73 -11.47 -2.61
CA LYS A 91 -3.28 -11.26 -2.62
C LYS A 91 -2.91 -9.80 -2.78
N PHE A 92 -1.85 -9.38 -2.09
CA PHE A 92 -1.22 -8.08 -2.29
C PHE A 92 0.23 -8.30 -2.73
N LEU A 93 0.59 -7.73 -3.89
CA LEU A 93 1.92 -7.86 -4.48
C LEU A 93 2.57 -6.49 -4.64
N SER A 94 3.87 -6.41 -4.33
CA SER A 94 4.67 -5.22 -4.62
C SER A 94 5.92 -5.64 -5.39
N CYS A 95 6.16 -5.00 -6.54
CA CYS A 95 7.23 -5.39 -7.45
C CYS A 95 8.61 -5.13 -6.86
N TYR A 96 8.85 -3.91 -6.41
CA TYR A 96 10.17 -3.47 -5.97
C TYR A 96 10.66 -4.25 -4.76
N GLU A 97 9.79 -4.46 -3.77
CA GLU A 97 10.13 -5.20 -2.55
C GLU A 97 10.04 -6.72 -2.73
N GLU A 98 9.60 -7.19 -3.89
CA GLU A 98 9.33 -8.61 -4.14
C GLU A 98 8.42 -9.22 -3.08
N PHE A 99 7.40 -8.46 -2.69
CA PHE A 99 6.47 -8.83 -1.63
C PHE A 99 5.25 -9.53 -2.19
N ASP A 100 4.85 -10.64 -1.56
CA ASP A 100 3.61 -11.37 -1.85
C ASP A 100 2.98 -11.75 -0.51
N SER A 101 1.82 -11.17 -0.20
CA SER A 101 1.15 -11.36 1.09
C SER A 101 0.69 -12.80 1.33
N SER A 102 0.62 -13.63 0.30
CA SER A 102 0.19 -15.03 0.43
C SER A 102 1.33 -15.97 0.81
N THR A 103 2.59 -15.52 0.79
CA THR A 103 3.73 -16.37 1.13
C THR A 103 4.00 -16.38 2.63
N GLU A 104 4.60 -17.46 3.14
CA GLU A 104 4.97 -17.54 4.56
C GLU A 104 5.99 -16.48 4.96
N GLY A 105 6.92 -16.16 4.05
CA GLY A 105 7.92 -15.12 4.28
C GLY A 105 7.31 -13.75 4.54
N SER A 106 6.11 -13.48 4.01
CA SER A 106 5.43 -12.21 4.20
C SER A 106 5.09 -11.94 5.67
N LYS A 107 4.88 -12.97 6.48
CA LYS A 107 4.59 -12.83 7.91
C LYS A 107 5.71 -12.12 8.66
N TYR A 108 6.97 -12.39 8.29
CA TYR A 108 8.13 -11.73 8.88
C TYR A 108 8.21 -10.26 8.47
N ILE A 109 7.92 -9.97 7.22
CA ILE A 109 7.86 -8.59 6.72
C ILE A 109 6.75 -7.82 7.43
N TYR A 110 5.58 -8.44 7.61
CA TYR A 110 4.46 -7.89 8.37
C TYR A 110 4.88 -7.52 9.78
N SER A 111 5.51 -8.46 10.49
CA SER A 111 5.97 -8.26 11.86
C SER A 111 7.00 -7.13 11.93
N TYR A 112 7.90 -7.06 10.96
CA TYR A 112 8.91 -6.02 10.88
C TYR A 112 8.29 -4.63 10.65
N PHE A 113 7.37 -4.51 9.70
CA PHE A 113 6.69 -3.24 9.45
C PHE A 113 5.84 -2.81 10.63
N ASN A 114 5.16 -3.75 11.28
CA ASN A 114 4.40 -3.46 12.49
C ASN A 114 5.31 -2.92 13.59
N TYR A 115 6.47 -3.53 13.78
CA TYR A 115 7.48 -3.05 14.71
C TYR A 115 7.92 -1.62 14.38
N LEU A 116 8.21 -1.32 13.11
CA LEU A 116 8.61 0.01 12.67
C LEU A 116 7.51 1.05 12.89
N ALA A 117 6.26 0.69 12.62
CA ALA A 117 5.13 1.58 12.82
C ALA A 117 4.96 1.93 14.30
N ILE A 118 5.04 0.94 15.18
CA ILE A 118 4.95 1.15 16.64
C ILE A 118 6.12 1.99 17.14
N LYS A 119 7.34 1.71 16.67
CA LYS A 119 8.53 2.47 17.04
C LYS A 119 8.40 3.94 16.66
N LYS A 120 7.93 4.21 15.45
CA LYS A 120 7.72 5.59 14.96
C LYS A 120 6.68 6.33 15.82
N LEU A 121 5.60 5.65 16.17
CA LEU A 121 4.56 6.20 17.03
C LEU A 121 5.10 6.51 18.43
N ASN A 122 5.86 5.60 19.01
CA ASN A 122 6.47 5.80 20.33
C ASN A 122 7.44 6.97 20.34
N ILE A 123 8.24 7.13 19.29
CA ILE A 123 9.16 8.27 19.15
C ILE A 123 8.37 9.59 19.11
N ALA A 124 7.26 9.63 18.36
CA ALA A 124 6.41 10.82 18.28
C ALA A 124 5.81 11.16 19.65
N LEU A 125 5.33 10.17 20.41
CA LEU A 125 4.80 10.35 21.75
C LEU A 125 5.87 10.86 22.71
N MET A 126 7.07 10.32 22.65
CA MET A 126 8.20 10.76 23.47
C MET A 126 8.59 12.22 23.19
N LYS A 127 8.58 12.62 21.92
CA LYS A 127 8.84 14.00 21.53
C LYS A 127 7.79 14.95 22.10
N ASN A 128 6.51 14.56 22.07
CA ASN A 128 5.44 15.35 22.65
C ASN A 128 5.57 15.49 24.16
N LEU A 129 5.89 14.40 24.85
CA LEU A 129 6.13 14.42 26.30
C LEU A 129 7.28 15.34 26.65
N LYS A 130 8.37 15.28 25.91
CA LYS A 130 9.53 16.17 26.13
C LYS A 130 9.16 17.65 25.96
N LYS A 131 8.34 17.97 24.96
CA LYS A 131 7.85 19.34 24.76
C LYS A 131 7.06 19.86 25.97
N HIS A 132 6.22 19.01 26.56
CA HIS A 132 5.45 19.38 27.74
C HIS A 132 6.30 19.46 29.01
N MET A 133 7.37 18.70 29.12
CA MET A 133 8.27 18.71 30.28
C MET A 133 9.22 19.90 30.29
N VAL A 134 9.49 20.53 29.16
CA VAL A 134 10.45 21.64 29.04
C VAL A 134 9.80 22.99 29.27
N ILE A 135 8.48 23.07 29.40
CA ILE A 135 7.74 24.30 29.66
C ILE A 135 7.65 24.51 31.17
N ASN A 136 8.68 25.11 31.73
CA ASN A 136 8.66 25.59 33.14
C ASN A 136 9.10 27.01 33.20
#